data_b88ea1c7cc204a9c621693b406e355fa
#
_entry.id   b88ea1c7cc204a9c621693b406e355fa
#
_cell.length_a   1.000
_cell.length_b   1.000
_cell.length_c   1.000
_cell.angle_alpha   90.00
_cell.angle_beta   90.00
_cell.angle_gamma   90.00
#
_symmetry.space_group_name_H-M   'P 1'
#
loop_
_entity.id
_entity.type
_entity.pdbx_description
1 polymer ?
#
loop_
_entity_poly.entity_id
_entity_poly.type
_entity_poly.pdbx_seq_one_letter_code
_entity_poly.pdbx_strand_id
1 'polypeptide(L)'
;MRDTTSSESLDIHSRSVAQRRLIAEGIFASGQENISGGVILLVYALALGANTFQIGLISTAGMLGTALQLVADRLLKIAGSRRRVGCAATALLGAGRLSIALLPYATVWIAAQYLAWGLLAGLVVISGVAQVIEVVRLSWISEVVPENERGRFLGERQLVVQLIGSVIAICAAGFLDWQKGIDAARGLVVCQAYFAIAAFLAVGSIAAFLMMPEPPLRIRNGNGGWHVIVAPFRDAKFFPLMVYSVTWNFAVGFAAPFFNLYLIQVLQMPVSAVAAFNFASQFFSLYCVRLWGRLVDRFGSLPVLRIGVFGKGLYPVAWFLLWPTPETYSTTLLYFLTACVFLFNVFNSANAVSTVSLAMRLMPKDQGTSYLATFRTFANWVHAVSPALAGIISTGLQGIGWSLQFSIFLLFAISAIGRFAALWTLRFVHEPDARKVSRVFAALKRVPGFSFSHGIMPWFRFWGGPFWAGFTVVKIRMGRMVSTWRGAWPGQDNG
;
A
#
# COMPACT_ATOMS: atom_id res chain seq x y z
N MET A 1 48.74 25.03 -14.18
CA MET A 1 47.65 24.58 -13.32
C MET A 1 46.37 25.23 -13.79
N ARG A 2 45.61 24.56 -14.63
CA ARG A 2 44.28 25.02 -15.05
C ARG A 2 43.27 24.36 -14.13
N ASP A 3 42.56 25.18 -13.39
CA ASP A 3 41.43 24.74 -12.56
C ASP A 3 40.34 24.08 -13.43
N THR A 4 40.31 22.75 -13.42
CA THR A 4 39.27 21.95 -14.05
C THR A 4 38.19 21.57 -13.04
N THR A 5 37.59 22.56 -12.38
CA THR A 5 36.47 22.38 -11.46
C THR A 5 35.26 23.23 -11.80
N SER A 6 34.95 23.38 -13.10
CA SER A 6 33.62 23.77 -13.51
C SER A 6 32.80 22.53 -13.77
N SER A 7 32.34 21.85 -12.69
CA SER A 7 31.17 20.97 -12.79
C SER A 7 30.01 21.85 -13.25
N GLU A 8 29.57 21.70 -14.50
CA GLU A 8 28.37 22.36 -15.05
C GLU A 8 27.16 22.02 -14.15
N SER A 9 27.03 22.82 -13.08
CA SER A 9 25.80 22.84 -12.31
C SER A 9 24.73 23.42 -13.23
N LEU A 10 23.63 22.66 -13.40
CA LEU A 10 22.47 23.17 -14.14
C LEU A 10 22.16 24.60 -13.69
N ASP A 11 21.97 25.51 -14.66
CA ASP A 11 21.51 26.86 -14.41
C ASP A 11 20.19 26.85 -13.63
N ILE A 12 19.95 27.87 -12.81
CA ILE A 12 18.75 27.97 -11.94
C ILE A 12 17.46 27.81 -12.77
N HIS A 13 17.43 28.37 -13.99
CA HIS A 13 16.33 28.25 -14.91
C HIS A 13 16.11 26.76 -15.32
N SER A 14 17.16 26.06 -15.73
CA SER A 14 17.13 24.66 -16.12
C SER A 14 16.70 23.74 -14.98
N ARG A 15 17.10 24.06 -13.73
CA ARG A 15 16.64 23.32 -12.53
C ARG A 15 15.14 23.50 -12.31
N SER A 16 14.62 24.71 -12.40
CA SER A 16 13.18 24.96 -12.23
C SER A 16 12.34 24.28 -13.30
N VAL A 17 12.81 24.26 -14.55
CA VAL A 17 12.17 23.53 -15.64
C VAL A 17 12.16 22.02 -15.36
N ALA A 18 13.29 21.45 -14.94
CA ALA A 18 13.38 20.02 -14.63
C ALA A 18 12.45 19.63 -13.45
N GLN A 19 12.37 20.45 -12.40
CA GLN A 19 11.46 20.22 -11.27
C GLN A 19 9.99 20.22 -11.72
N ARG A 20 9.57 21.18 -12.53
CA ARG A 20 8.20 21.22 -13.09
C ARG A 20 7.91 20.00 -13.96
N ARG A 21 8.86 19.54 -14.79
CA ARG A 21 8.71 18.35 -15.63
C ARG A 21 8.65 17.06 -14.81
N LEU A 22 9.40 16.98 -13.68
CA LEU A 22 9.30 15.87 -12.73
C LEU A 22 7.94 15.80 -12.05
N ILE A 23 7.30 16.94 -11.77
CA ILE A 23 5.92 16.97 -11.25
C ILE A 23 4.95 16.54 -12.34
N ALA A 24 5.08 17.06 -13.58
CA ALA A 24 4.22 16.70 -14.70
C ALA A 24 4.30 15.20 -15.02
N GLU A 25 5.51 14.64 -15.08
CA GLU A 25 5.73 13.19 -15.25
C GLU A 25 5.03 12.41 -14.14
N GLY A 26 5.18 12.87 -12.87
CA GLY A 26 4.51 12.26 -11.74
C GLY A 26 2.99 12.26 -11.84
N ILE A 27 2.39 13.32 -12.37
CA ILE A 27 0.94 13.40 -12.62
C ILE A 27 0.50 12.37 -13.66
N PHE A 28 1.22 12.28 -14.80
CA PHE A 28 0.91 11.26 -15.81
C PHE A 28 1.10 9.84 -15.28
N ALA A 29 2.18 9.58 -14.55
CA ALA A 29 2.44 8.28 -13.92
C ALA A 29 1.35 7.91 -12.91
N SER A 30 0.94 8.85 -12.06
CA SER A 30 -0.15 8.65 -11.11
C SER A 30 -1.50 8.42 -11.80
N GLY A 31 -1.78 9.16 -12.88
CA GLY A 31 -2.96 8.92 -13.71
C GLY A 31 -2.99 7.50 -14.26
N GLN A 32 -1.88 7.04 -14.81
CA GLN A 32 -1.73 5.68 -15.32
C GLN A 32 -1.99 4.63 -14.23
N GLU A 33 -1.38 4.81 -13.05
CA GLU A 33 -1.48 3.86 -11.94
C GLU A 33 -2.89 3.84 -11.34
N ASN A 34 -3.52 4.99 -11.16
CA ASN A 34 -4.82 5.07 -10.49
C ASN A 34 -5.99 4.66 -11.38
N ILE A 35 -5.89 4.82 -12.71
CA ILE A 35 -6.94 4.40 -13.64
C ILE A 35 -6.85 2.90 -13.98
N SER A 36 -5.67 2.26 -13.83
CA SER A 36 -5.47 0.84 -14.17
C SER A 36 -5.03 -0.02 -12.98
N GLY A 37 -4.97 0.54 -11.77
CA GLY A 37 -4.52 -0.13 -10.56
C GLY A 37 -5.57 -0.15 -9.44
N GLY A 38 -5.12 -0.52 -8.24
CA GLY A 38 -5.94 -0.48 -7.03
C GLY A 38 -7.25 -1.27 -7.14
N VAL A 39 -8.37 -0.60 -6.81
CA VAL A 39 -9.71 -1.20 -6.80
C VAL A 39 -10.18 -1.55 -8.23
N ILE A 40 -9.82 -0.74 -9.24
CA ILE A 40 -10.18 -0.97 -10.65
C ILE A 40 -9.52 -2.25 -11.18
N LEU A 41 -8.23 -2.45 -10.87
CA LEU A 41 -7.53 -3.69 -11.20
C LEU A 41 -8.18 -4.91 -10.55
N LEU A 42 -8.62 -4.80 -9.30
CA LEU A 42 -9.33 -5.86 -8.61
C LEU A 42 -10.64 -6.22 -9.33
N VAL A 43 -11.42 -5.21 -9.72
CA VAL A 43 -12.68 -5.44 -10.48
C VAL A 43 -12.39 -6.09 -11.84
N TYR A 44 -11.34 -5.63 -12.53
CA TYR A 44 -10.93 -6.22 -13.79
C TYR A 44 -10.50 -7.69 -13.64
N ALA A 45 -9.70 -7.99 -12.63
CA ALA A 45 -9.30 -9.37 -12.33
C ALA A 45 -10.50 -10.28 -12.03
N LEU A 46 -11.47 -9.79 -11.23
CA LEU A 46 -12.71 -10.49 -10.95
C LEU A 46 -13.55 -10.73 -12.23
N ALA A 47 -13.63 -9.73 -13.12
CA ALA A 47 -14.32 -9.87 -14.38
C ALA A 47 -13.65 -10.89 -15.33
N LEU A 48 -12.34 -11.11 -15.19
CA LEU A 48 -11.59 -12.15 -15.90
C LEU A 48 -11.66 -13.53 -15.20
N GLY A 49 -12.44 -13.67 -14.14
CA GLY A 49 -12.62 -14.92 -13.41
C GLY A 49 -11.49 -15.25 -12.41
N ALA A 50 -10.75 -14.25 -11.95
CA ALA A 50 -9.69 -14.47 -10.98
C ALA A 50 -10.26 -14.99 -9.64
N ASN A 51 -9.67 -16.07 -9.14
CA ASN A 51 -9.95 -16.61 -7.82
C ASN A 51 -9.15 -15.88 -6.72
N THR A 52 -9.44 -16.21 -5.44
CA THR A 52 -8.80 -15.58 -4.27
C THR A 52 -7.28 -15.78 -4.24
N PHE A 53 -6.77 -16.91 -4.73
CA PHE A 53 -5.33 -17.14 -4.86
C PHE A 53 -4.70 -16.19 -5.88
N GLN A 54 -5.31 -16.05 -7.05
CA GLN A 54 -4.82 -15.14 -8.10
C GLN A 54 -4.87 -13.68 -7.67
N ILE A 55 -5.89 -13.28 -6.88
CA ILE A 55 -5.96 -11.94 -6.28
C ILE A 55 -4.79 -11.71 -5.30
N GLY A 56 -4.46 -12.70 -4.48
CA GLY A 56 -3.27 -12.67 -3.64
C GLY A 56 -1.98 -12.50 -4.45
N LEU A 57 -1.85 -13.26 -5.56
CA LEU A 57 -0.70 -13.17 -6.47
C LEU A 57 -0.62 -11.82 -7.20
N ILE A 58 -1.73 -11.19 -7.57
CA ILE A 58 -1.76 -9.84 -8.16
C ILE A 58 -1.08 -8.83 -7.23
N SER A 59 -1.39 -8.89 -5.93
CA SER A 59 -0.75 -8.04 -4.94
C SER A 59 0.74 -8.36 -4.77
N THR A 60 1.11 -9.63 -4.87
CA THR A 60 2.51 -10.11 -4.83
C THR A 60 3.28 -9.62 -6.06
N ALA A 61 2.70 -9.67 -7.25
CA ALA A 61 3.32 -9.26 -8.51
C ALA A 61 3.80 -7.80 -8.47
N GLY A 62 3.00 -6.90 -7.88
CA GLY A 62 3.35 -5.49 -7.72
C GLY A 62 4.65 -5.27 -6.93
N MET A 63 4.94 -6.15 -5.97
CA MET A 63 6.11 -6.04 -5.10
C MET A 63 7.33 -6.82 -5.62
N LEU A 64 7.13 -7.93 -6.34
CA LEU A 64 8.22 -8.70 -6.96
C LEU A 64 9.04 -7.85 -7.93
N GLY A 65 8.39 -6.88 -8.57
CA GLY A 65 9.06 -5.91 -9.42
C GLY A 65 10.18 -5.13 -8.73
N THR A 66 10.15 -4.98 -7.39
CA THR A 66 11.21 -4.27 -6.65
C THR A 66 12.60 -4.93 -6.79
N ALA A 67 12.66 -6.24 -7.08
CA ALA A 67 13.93 -6.91 -7.35
C ALA A 67 14.62 -6.37 -8.61
N LEU A 68 13.86 -5.87 -9.59
CA LEU A 68 14.39 -5.28 -10.82
C LEU A 68 15.03 -3.91 -10.61
N GLN A 69 14.86 -3.27 -9.43
CA GLN A 69 15.63 -2.06 -9.08
C GLN A 69 17.14 -2.30 -9.12
N LEU A 70 17.59 -3.51 -8.77
CA LEU A 70 19.03 -3.89 -8.82
C LEU A 70 19.55 -3.92 -10.27
N VAL A 71 18.68 -4.25 -11.22
CA VAL A 71 19.02 -4.29 -12.65
C VAL A 71 18.98 -2.88 -13.25
N ALA A 72 18.16 -1.99 -12.71
CA ALA A 72 17.99 -0.63 -13.22
C ALA A 72 19.29 0.17 -13.20
N ASP A 73 20.11 0.04 -12.16
CA ASP A 73 21.42 0.69 -12.08
C ASP A 73 22.37 0.21 -13.18
N ARG A 74 22.33 -1.09 -13.52
CA ARG A 74 23.12 -1.65 -14.62
C ARG A 74 22.62 -1.12 -15.98
N LEU A 75 21.30 -1.06 -16.16
CA LEU A 75 20.71 -0.53 -17.39
C LEU A 75 21.07 0.95 -17.59
N LEU A 76 21.06 1.76 -16.52
CA LEU A 76 21.49 3.17 -16.57
C LEU A 76 22.96 3.30 -16.96
N LYS A 77 23.83 2.41 -16.43
CA LYS A 77 25.27 2.39 -16.77
C LYS A 77 25.50 2.03 -18.23
N ILE A 78 24.81 1.02 -18.74
CA ILE A 78 24.94 0.54 -20.14
C ILE A 78 24.41 1.59 -21.12
N ALA A 79 23.24 2.16 -20.83
CA ALA A 79 22.59 3.14 -21.71
C ALA A 79 23.23 4.53 -21.69
N GLY A 80 23.96 4.87 -20.64
CA GLY A 80 24.63 6.17 -20.45
C GLY A 80 23.69 7.37 -20.39
N SER A 81 22.36 7.17 -20.38
CA SER A 81 21.36 8.23 -20.43
C SER A 81 20.11 7.85 -19.65
N ARG A 82 19.73 8.70 -18.67
CA ARG A 82 18.46 8.55 -17.93
C ARG A 82 17.27 8.70 -18.85
N ARG A 83 17.35 9.63 -19.81
CA ARG A 83 16.28 9.91 -20.77
C ARG A 83 15.97 8.68 -21.63
N ARG A 84 17.00 8.03 -22.20
CA ARG A 84 16.80 6.81 -23.02
C ARG A 84 16.16 5.69 -22.22
N VAL A 85 16.68 5.41 -21.01
CA VAL A 85 16.12 4.35 -20.15
C VAL A 85 14.70 4.69 -19.69
N GLY A 86 14.44 5.95 -19.26
CA GLY A 86 13.13 6.42 -18.84
C GLY A 86 12.08 6.31 -19.95
N CYS A 87 12.40 6.79 -21.17
CA CYS A 87 11.50 6.72 -22.32
C CYS A 87 11.23 5.27 -22.75
N ALA A 88 12.29 4.44 -22.87
CA ALA A 88 12.14 3.04 -23.26
C ALA A 88 11.32 2.24 -22.24
N ALA A 89 11.60 2.39 -20.95
CA ALA A 89 10.85 1.76 -19.89
C ALA A 89 9.38 2.23 -19.85
N THR A 90 9.13 3.53 -20.04
CA THR A 90 7.75 4.04 -20.09
C THR A 90 7.00 3.55 -21.32
N ALA A 91 7.65 3.45 -22.47
CA ALA A 91 7.05 2.87 -23.68
C ALA A 91 6.70 1.39 -23.48
N LEU A 92 7.60 0.61 -22.86
CA LEU A 92 7.35 -0.79 -22.53
C LEU A 92 6.21 -0.94 -21.51
N LEU A 93 6.14 -0.04 -20.52
CA LEU A 93 5.04 0.03 -19.55
C LEU A 93 3.69 0.28 -20.26
N GLY A 94 3.67 1.23 -21.20
CA GLY A 94 2.49 1.53 -22.02
C GLY A 94 2.07 0.35 -22.87
N ALA A 95 3.01 -0.29 -23.56
CA ALA A 95 2.76 -1.49 -24.37
C ALA A 95 2.22 -2.66 -23.53
N GLY A 96 2.78 -2.87 -22.32
CA GLY A 96 2.29 -3.89 -21.39
C GLY A 96 0.85 -3.61 -20.91
N ARG A 97 0.49 -2.35 -20.65
CA ARG A 97 -0.90 -1.98 -20.33
C ARG A 97 -1.85 -2.19 -21.49
N LEU A 98 -1.41 -1.86 -22.71
CA LEU A 98 -2.21 -2.12 -23.92
C LEU A 98 -2.42 -3.62 -24.12
N SER A 99 -1.39 -4.46 -23.89
CA SER A 99 -1.53 -5.91 -23.94
C SER A 99 -2.55 -6.42 -22.92
N ILE A 100 -2.60 -5.84 -21.70
CA ILE A 100 -3.61 -6.18 -20.72
C ILE A 100 -5.00 -5.71 -21.16
N ALA A 101 -5.13 -4.53 -21.77
CA ALA A 101 -6.40 -4.06 -22.33
C ALA A 101 -6.97 -5.03 -23.40
N LEU A 102 -6.09 -5.60 -24.20
CA LEU A 102 -6.44 -6.53 -25.27
C LEU A 102 -6.61 -7.99 -24.81
N LEU A 103 -6.28 -8.28 -23.54
CA LEU A 103 -6.28 -9.64 -23.01
C LEU A 103 -7.62 -10.40 -23.16
N PRO A 104 -8.81 -9.80 -22.97
CA PRO A 104 -10.08 -10.50 -23.18
C PRO A 104 -10.28 -11.00 -24.61
N TYR A 105 -9.71 -10.33 -25.61
CA TYR A 105 -9.79 -10.79 -26.98
C TYR A 105 -8.92 -12.03 -27.26
N ALA A 106 -7.98 -12.33 -26.35
CA ALA A 106 -7.17 -13.54 -26.45
C ALA A 106 -7.98 -14.83 -26.24
N THR A 107 -9.26 -14.73 -25.83
CA THR A 107 -10.18 -15.90 -25.77
C THR A 107 -10.34 -16.62 -27.09
N VAL A 108 -10.02 -15.97 -28.23
CA VAL A 108 -9.96 -16.61 -29.54
C VAL A 108 -8.87 -17.69 -29.60
N TRP A 109 -7.79 -17.53 -28.85
CA TRP A 109 -6.59 -18.38 -28.85
C TRP A 109 -6.38 -19.18 -27.58
N ILE A 110 -6.90 -18.69 -26.45
CA ILE A 110 -6.63 -19.20 -25.12
C ILE A 110 -7.97 -19.38 -24.38
N ALA A 111 -8.15 -20.52 -23.69
CA ALA A 111 -9.34 -20.74 -22.90
C ALA A 111 -9.49 -19.68 -21.79
N ALA A 112 -10.72 -19.22 -21.56
CA ALA A 112 -11.05 -18.13 -20.62
C ALA A 112 -10.45 -18.31 -19.21
N GLN A 113 -10.32 -19.56 -18.76
CA GLN A 113 -9.72 -19.89 -17.45
C GLN A 113 -8.25 -19.44 -17.29
N TYR A 114 -7.53 -19.20 -18.41
CA TYR A 114 -6.14 -18.74 -18.38
C TYR A 114 -5.98 -17.23 -18.47
N LEU A 115 -7.06 -16.46 -18.66
CA LEU A 115 -6.99 -15.00 -18.76
C LEU A 115 -6.43 -14.34 -17.51
N ALA A 116 -6.85 -14.81 -16.32
CA ALA A 116 -6.34 -14.31 -15.06
C ALA A 116 -4.83 -14.58 -14.89
N TRP A 117 -4.31 -15.68 -15.43
CA TRP A 117 -2.87 -15.97 -15.46
C TRP A 117 -2.13 -15.06 -16.45
N GLY A 118 -2.73 -14.77 -17.60
CA GLY A 118 -2.22 -13.78 -18.55
C GLY A 118 -2.14 -12.38 -17.93
N LEU A 119 -3.17 -11.97 -17.19
CA LEU A 119 -3.14 -10.73 -16.41
C LEU A 119 -1.98 -10.72 -15.40
N LEU A 120 -1.81 -11.80 -14.64
CA LEU A 120 -0.71 -11.94 -13.67
C LEU A 120 0.66 -11.80 -14.33
N ALA A 121 0.89 -12.50 -15.45
CA ALA A 121 2.14 -12.42 -16.19
C ALA A 121 2.41 -10.99 -16.68
N GLY A 122 1.40 -10.31 -17.23
CA GLY A 122 1.49 -8.92 -17.66
C GLY A 122 1.80 -7.99 -16.49
N LEU A 123 1.17 -8.19 -15.34
CA LEU A 123 1.41 -7.36 -14.15
C LEU A 123 2.82 -7.53 -13.57
N VAL A 124 3.39 -8.73 -13.58
CA VAL A 124 4.78 -8.95 -13.15
C VAL A 124 5.74 -8.13 -14.04
N VAL A 125 5.56 -8.19 -15.35
CA VAL A 125 6.38 -7.41 -16.30
C VAL A 125 6.21 -5.91 -16.07
N ILE A 126 4.96 -5.43 -16.04
CA ILE A 126 4.64 -4.01 -15.82
C ILE A 126 5.22 -3.51 -14.51
N SER A 127 5.07 -4.27 -13.41
CA SER A 127 5.59 -3.90 -12.11
C SER A 127 7.11 -3.80 -12.09
N GLY A 128 7.79 -4.74 -12.77
CA GLY A 128 9.23 -4.69 -12.91
C GLY A 128 9.72 -3.46 -13.67
N VAL A 129 9.08 -3.16 -14.78
CA VAL A 129 9.40 -1.97 -15.59
C VAL A 129 9.13 -0.68 -14.83
N ALA A 130 8.03 -0.61 -14.05
CA ALA A 130 7.72 0.53 -13.21
C ALA A 130 8.81 0.81 -12.17
N GLN A 131 9.45 -0.23 -11.62
CA GLN A 131 10.57 -0.06 -10.68
C GLN A 131 11.83 0.52 -11.36
N VAL A 132 12.07 0.19 -12.62
CA VAL A 132 13.15 0.82 -13.40
C VAL A 132 12.89 2.31 -13.58
N ILE A 133 11.65 2.69 -13.92
CA ILE A 133 11.26 4.10 -14.05
C ILE A 133 11.45 4.84 -12.71
N GLU A 134 11.11 4.21 -11.59
CA GLU A 134 11.29 4.82 -10.26
C GLU A 134 12.76 5.10 -9.94
N VAL A 135 13.67 4.18 -10.25
CA VAL A 135 15.12 4.39 -10.10
C VAL A 135 15.61 5.55 -10.97
N VAL A 136 15.17 5.62 -12.24
CA VAL A 136 15.47 6.73 -13.16
C VAL A 136 15.00 8.05 -12.57
N ARG A 137 13.77 8.10 -12.06
CA ARG A 137 13.16 9.27 -11.45
C ARG A 137 13.93 9.75 -10.21
N LEU A 138 14.25 8.83 -9.31
CA LEU A 138 15.03 9.14 -8.11
C LEU A 138 16.44 9.63 -8.45
N SER A 139 17.08 9.05 -9.48
CA SER A 139 18.38 9.49 -9.98
C SER A 139 18.30 10.91 -10.55
N TRP A 140 17.22 11.30 -11.23
CA TRP A 140 17.02 12.68 -11.68
C TRP A 140 16.82 13.66 -10.52
N ILE A 141 15.95 13.29 -9.57
CA ILE A 141 15.67 14.12 -8.38
C ILE A 141 16.95 14.40 -7.60
N SER A 142 17.82 13.40 -7.45
CA SER A 142 19.07 13.54 -6.70
C SER A 142 20.06 14.54 -7.32
N GLU A 143 20.00 14.77 -8.61
CA GLU A 143 20.89 15.70 -9.31
C GLU A 143 20.27 17.11 -9.50
N VAL A 144 18.95 17.15 -9.72
CA VAL A 144 18.24 18.40 -10.04
C VAL A 144 17.87 19.18 -8.78
N VAL A 145 17.56 18.47 -7.67
CA VAL A 145 17.08 19.11 -6.43
C VAL A 145 18.21 19.18 -5.41
N PRO A 146 18.56 20.38 -4.91
CA PRO A 146 19.54 20.56 -3.85
C PRO A 146 19.21 19.73 -2.59
N GLU A 147 20.23 19.27 -1.88
CA GLU A 147 20.05 18.38 -0.72
C GLU A 147 19.16 18.97 0.37
N ASN A 148 19.31 20.27 0.63
CA ASN A 148 18.54 21.02 1.61
C ASN A 148 17.05 21.19 1.24
N GLU A 149 16.69 21.08 -0.05
CA GLU A 149 15.32 21.27 -0.56
C GLU A 149 14.64 19.94 -0.94
N ARG A 150 15.38 18.82 -1.01
CA ARG A 150 14.84 17.51 -1.45
C ARG A 150 13.62 17.07 -0.66
N GLY A 151 13.67 17.21 0.65
CA GLY A 151 12.55 16.79 1.50
C GLY A 151 11.27 17.59 1.22
N ARG A 152 11.41 18.89 1.05
CA ARG A 152 10.29 19.78 0.70
C ARG A 152 9.73 19.46 -0.69
N PHE A 153 10.60 19.35 -1.70
CA PHE A 153 10.20 19.05 -3.07
C PHE A 153 9.49 17.68 -3.18
N LEU A 154 10.05 16.64 -2.55
CA LEU A 154 9.43 15.31 -2.54
C LEU A 154 8.06 15.33 -1.85
N GLY A 155 7.92 16.08 -0.76
CA GLY A 155 6.64 16.24 -0.05
C GLY A 155 5.60 16.96 -0.90
N GLU A 156 5.96 18.09 -1.52
CA GLU A 156 5.07 18.86 -2.39
C GLU A 156 4.66 18.04 -3.64
N ARG A 157 5.64 17.41 -4.30
CA ARG A 157 5.38 16.51 -5.43
C ARG A 157 4.44 15.38 -5.06
N GLN A 158 4.70 14.70 -3.93
CA GLN A 158 3.87 13.58 -3.48
C GLN A 158 2.43 14.01 -3.19
N LEU A 159 2.23 15.18 -2.57
CA LEU A 159 0.89 15.73 -2.32
C LEU A 159 0.13 15.97 -3.62
N VAL A 160 0.73 16.66 -4.59
CA VAL A 160 0.10 16.97 -5.88
C VAL A 160 -0.25 15.68 -6.64
N VAL A 161 0.71 14.77 -6.76
CA VAL A 161 0.57 13.49 -7.46
C VAL A 161 -0.52 12.63 -6.80
N GLN A 162 -0.54 12.57 -5.46
CA GLN A 162 -1.52 11.78 -4.71
C GLN A 162 -2.95 12.36 -4.83
N LEU A 163 -3.10 13.68 -4.73
CA LEU A 163 -4.41 14.33 -4.85
C LEU A 163 -5.00 14.12 -6.24
N ILE A 164 -4.22 14.41 -7.29
CA ILE A 164 -4.69 14.24 -8.69
C ILE A 164 -5.00 12.78 -8.97
N GLY A 165 -4.10 11.86 -8.59
CA GLY A 165 -4.31 10.43 -8.79
C GLY A 165 -5.57 9.92 -8.08
N SER A 166 -5.84 10.40 -6.87
CA SER A 166 -7.03 9.99 -6.12
C SER A 166 -8.33 10.52 -6.73
N VAL A 167 -8.32 11.76 -7.24
CA VAL A 167 -9.48 12.30 -7.98
C VAL A 167 -9.74 11.46 -9.23
N ILE A 168 -8.69 11.14 -9.99
CA ILE A 168 -8.81 10.26 -11.16
C ILE A 168 -9.38 8.90 -10.77
N ALA A 169 -8.89 8.28 -9.69
CA ALA A 169 -9.37 6.98 -9.21
C ALA A 169 -10.87 7.01 -8.85
N ILE A 170 -11.32 8.05 -8.13
CA ILE A 170 -12.73 8.18 -7.73
C ILE A 170 -13.63 8.43 -8.94
N CYS A 171 -13.24 9.33 -9.85
CA CYS A 171 -13.99 9.61 -11.07
C CYS A 171 -14.09 8.36 -11.99
N ALA A 172 -12.97 7.64 -12.16
CA ALA A 172 -12.94 6.42 -12.94
C ALA A 172 -13.81 5.32 -12.29
N ALA A 173 -13.73 5.16 -10.97
CA ALA A 173 -14.57 4.22 -10.26
C ALA A 173 -16.06 4.57 -10.35
N GLY A 174 -16.43 5.87 -10.25
CA GLY A 174 -17.80 6.33 -10.41
C GLY A 174 -18.35 6.09 -11.82
N PHE A 175 -17.55 6.34 -12.86
CA PHE A 175 -17.95 6.04 -14.23
C PHE A 175 -18.10 4.52 -14.46
N LEU A 176 -17.23 3.70 -13.86
CA LEU A 176 -17.34 2.24 -13.90
C LEU A 176 -18.63 1.76 -13.24
N ASP A 177 -18.99 2.29 -12.07
CA ASP A 177 -20.23 1.94 -11.36
C ASP A 177 -21.46 2.32 -12.20
N TRP A 178 -21.44 3.52 -12.82
CA TRP A 178 -22.52 3.96 -13.69
C TRP A 178 -22.73 3.03 -14.88
N GLN A 179 -21.65 2.64 -15.56
CA GLN A 179 -21.73 1.75 -16.72
C GLN A 179 -22.17 0.33 -16.33
N LYS A 180 -21.68 -0.20 -15.18
CA LYS A 180 -22.16 -1.48 -14.63
C LYS A 180 -23.63 -1.46 -14.26
N GLY A 181 -24.16 -0.31 -13.82
CA GLY A 181 -25.58 -0.14 -13.54
C GLY A 181 -26.47 -0.22 -14.79
N ILE A 182 -25.92 0.06 -15.97
CA ILE A 182 -26.61 -0.08 -17.25
C ILE A 182 -26.55 -1.53 -17.75
N ASP A 183 -25.34 -2.12 -17.76
CA ASP A 183 -25.09 -3.48 -18.21
C ASP A 183 -23.80 -4.02 -17.54
N ALA A 184 -23.89 -5.19 -16.92
CA ALA A 184 -22.75 -5.82 -16.26
C ALA A 184 -21.57 -6.10 -17.22
N ALA A 185 -21.83 -6.45 -18.49
CA ALA A 185 -20.82 -6.69 -19.50
C ALA A 185 -20.02 -5.42 -19.86
N ARG A 186 -20.63 -4.24 -19.75
CA ARG A 186 -19.95 -2.94 -19.97
C ARG A 186 -18.83 -2.70 -18.97
N GLY A 187 -18.93 -3.26 -17.76
CA GLY A 187 -17.88 -3.13 -16.75
C GLY A 187 -16.52 -3.66 -17.22
N LEU A 188 -16.49 -4.79 -17.97
CA LEU A 188 -15.28 -5.33 -18.55
C LEU A 188 -14.70 -4.39 -19.62
N VAL A 189 -15.56 -3.91 -20.53
CA VAL A 189 -15.16 -2.99 -21.61
C VAL A 189 -14.58 -1.68 -21.05
N VAL A 190 -15.18 -1.15 -19.99
CA VAL A 190 -14.68 0.06 -19.30
C VAL A 190 -13.31 -0.19 -18.68
N CYS A 191 -13.09 -1.33 -18.05
CA CYS A 191 -11.78 -1.68 -17.51
C CYS A 191 -10.72 -1.81 -18.62
N GLN A 192 -11.07 -2.43 -19.76
CA GLN A 192 -10.19 -2.48 -20.94
C GLN A 192 -9.84 -1.06 -21.44
N ALA A 193 -10.85 -0.18 -21.56
CA ALA A 193 -10.65 1.22 -21.95
C ALA A 193 -9.72 1.95 -20.97
N TYR A 194 -9.82 1.68 -19.66
CA TYR A 194 -8.93 2.28 -18.66
C TYR A 194 -7.48 1.84 -18.84
N PHE A 195 -7.22 0.57 -19.13
CA PHE A 195 -5.87 0.11 -19.43
C PHE A 195 -5.34 0.73 -20.74
N ALA A 196 -6.18 0.90 -21.76
CA ALA A 196 -5.82 1.59 -23.00
C ALA A 196 -5.54 3.10 -22.77
N ILE A 197 -6.36 3.79 -21.98
CA ILE A 197 -6.13 5.19 -21.60
C ILE A 197 -4.83 5.30 -20.79
N ALA A 198 -4.57 4.37 -19.86
CA ALA A 198 -3.33 4.34 -19.11
C ALA A 198 -2.11 4.13 -20.02
N ALA A 199 -2.22 3.32 -21.06
CA ALA A 199 -1.18 3.18 -22.08
C ALA A 199 -0.98 4.48 -22.88
N PHE A 200 -2.06 5.20 -23.22
CA PHE A 200 -1.97 6.50 -23.91
C PHE A 200 -1.31 7.58 -23.00
N LEU A 201 -1.64 7.60 -21.72
CA LEU A 201 -1.01 8.53 -20.76
C LEU A 201 0.51 8.30 -20.63
N ALA A 202 1.03 7.13 -21.02
CA ALA A 202 2.46 6.88 -21.10
C ALA A 202 3.16 7.81 -22.10
N VAL A 203 2.48 8.22 -23.16
CA VAL A 203 3.00 9.20 -24.12
C VAL A 203 3.29 10.55 -23.44
N GLY A 204 2.41 11.00 -22.54
CA GLY A 204 2.63 12.20 -21.73
C GLY A 204 3.84 12.09 -20.80
N SER A 205 4.05 10.92 -20.17
CA SER A 205 5.25 10.66 -19.37
C SER A 205 6.52 10.67 -20.23
N ILE A 206 6.49 10.06 -21.43
CA ILE A 206 7.60 10.07 -22.37
C ILE A 206 7.92 11.51 -22.82
N ALA A 207 6.91 12.29 -23.16
CA ALA A 207 7.09 13.69 -23.53
C ALA A 207 7.73 14.50 -22.38
N ALA A 208 7.31 14.25 -21.12
CA ALA A 208 7.92 14.89 -19.97
C ALA A 208 9.41 14.53 -19.82
N PHE A 209 9.78 13.24 -20.01
CA PHE A 209 11.18 12.80 -19.98
C PHE A 209 12.01 13.40 -21.13
N LEU A 210 11.46 13.46 -22.34
CA LEU A 210 12.16 14.04 -23.50
C LEU A 210 12.47 15.53 -23.34
N MET A 211 11.55 16.27 -22.68
CA MET A 211 11.67 17.70 -22.45
C MET A 211 12.46 18.04 -21.18
N MET A 212 12.92 17.03 -20.43
CA MET A 212 13.65 17.26 -19.18
C MET A 212 15.14 17.48 -19.45
N PRO A 213 15.77 18.53 -18.90
CA PRO A 213 17.23 18.69 -18.95
C PRO A 213 17.91 17.48 -18.32
N GLU A 214 18.91 16.93 -18.99
CA GLU A 214 19.64 15.74 -18.52
C GLU A 214 21.01 16.14 -17.95
N PRO A 215 21.19 16.12 -16.62
CA PRO A 215 22.49 16.34 -16.02
C PRO A 215 23.39 15.12 -16.27
N PRO A 216 24.73 15.30 -16.30
CA PRO A 216 25.68 14.22 -16.50
C PRO A 216 25.48 13.09 -15.46
N LEU A 217 25.61 11.85 -15.92
CA LEU A 217 25.36 10.67 -15.12
C LEU A 217 26.53 10.43 -14.17
N ARG A 218 26.36 10.72 -12.87
CA ARG A 218 27.36 10.40 -11.85
C ARG A 218 27.15 8.97 -11.37
N ILE A 219 27.98 8.06 -11.86
CA ILE A 219 27.91 6.64 -11.45
C ILE A 219 28.63 6.52 -10.09
N ARG A 220 27.85 6.29 -9.04
CA ARG A 220 28.41 5.98 -7.73
C ARG A 220 28.70 4.47 -7.67
N ASN A 221 29.98 4.12 -7.67
CA ASN A 221 30.41 2.74 -7.46
C ASN A 221 30.13 2.36 -5.99
N GLY A 222 28.99 1.75 -5.72
CA GLY A 222 28.69 1.17 -4.42
C GLY A 222 29.37 -0.19 -4.31
N ASN A 223 30.40 -0.32 -3.48
CA ASN A 223 30.96 -1.61 -3.09
C ASN A 223 29.99 -2.33 -2.13
N GLY A 224 28.87 -2.82 -2.65
CA GLY A 224 27.90 -3.61 -1.88
C GLY A 224 28.21 -5.10 -1.99
N GLY A 225 29.14 -5.61 -1.16
CA GLY A 225 29.35 -7.05 -1.00
C GLY A 225 28.22 -7.69 -0.15
N TRP A 226 28.10 -9.03 -0.23
CA TRP A 226 27.18 -9.83 0.59
C TRP A 226 27.26 -9.50 2.10
N HIS A 227 28.44 -9.15 2.58
CA HIS A 227 28.68 -8.74 3.98
C HIS A 227 27.79 -7.57 4.42
N VAL A 228 27.53 -6.64 3.52
CA VAL A 228 26.72 -5.45 3.78
C VAL A 228 25.22 -5.80 3.96
N ILE A 229 24.76 -6.79 3.20
CA ILE A 229 23.37 -7.29 3.27
C ILE A 229 23.15 -8.12 4.54
N VAL A 230 24.17 -8.87 4.99
CA VAL A 230 24.06 -9.76 6.16
C VAL A 230 24.30 -9.02 7.48
N ALA A 231 25.01 -7.89 7.45
CA ALA A 231 25.38 -7.13 8.65
C ALA A 231 24.19 -6.80 9.59
N PRO A 232 23.02 -6.33 9.11
CA PRO A 232 21.86 -6.03 9.97
C PRO A 232 21.32 -7.25 10.73
N PHE A 233 21.49 -8.46 10.20
CA PHE A 233 21.05 -9.71 10.84
C PHE A 233 21.99 -10.19 11.93
N ARG A 234 23.26 -9.78 11.88
CA ARG A 234 24.29 -10.13 12.89
C ARG A 234 24.42 -9.09 14.00
N ASP A 235 23.85 -7.92 13.82
CA ASP A 235 23.87 -6.86 14.81
C ASP A 235 22.83 -7.11 15.90
N ALA A 236 23.28 -7.45 17.10
CA ALA A 236 22.40 -7.75 18.24
C ALA A 236 21.45 -6.60 18.63
N LYS A 237 21.82 -5.33 18.35
CA LYS A 237 20.98 -4.17 18.62
C LYS A 237 19.92 -3.96 17.53
N PHE A 238 20.25 -4.27 16.27
CA PHE A 238 19.37 -4.05 15.13
C PHE A 238 18.49 -5.26 14.81
N PHE A 239 18.94 -6.46 15.10
CA PHE A 239 18.23 -7.72 14.80
C PHE A 239 16.81 -7.78 15.37
N PRO A 240 16.52 -7.35 16.62
CA PRO A 240 15.13 -7.34 17.13
C PRO A 240 14.18 -6.45 16.30
N LEU A 241 14.70 -5.34 15.73
CA LEU A 241 13.93 -4.49 14.83
C LEU A 241 13.66 -5.18 13.48
N MET A 242 14.61 -5.98 12.98
CA MET A 242 14.41 -6.81 11.78
C MET A 242 13.30 -7.84 12.01
N VAL A 243 13.32 -8.54 13.16
CA VAL A 243 12.27 -9.52 13.53
C VAL A 243 10.90 -8.85 13.60
N TYR A 244 10.82 -7.69 14.27
CA TYR A 244 9.60 -6.89 14.28
C TYR A 244 9.11 -6.57 12.87
N SER A 245 10.00 -6.07 12.01
CA SER A 245 9.66 -5.63 10.65
C SER A 245 9.14 -6.79 9.80
N VAL A 246 9.79 -7.95 9.87
CA VAL A 246 9.37 -9.17 9.15
C VAL A 246 7.99 -9.61 9.62
N THR A 247 7.78 -9.75 10.93
CA THR A 247 6.50 -10.16 11.51
C THR A 247 5.38 -9.18 11.17
N TRP A 248 5.65 -7.89 11.26
CA TRP A 248 4.71 -6.83 10.95
C TRP A 248 4.30 -6.81 9.46
N ASN A 249 5.28 -6.82 8.57
CA ASN A 249 5.02 -6.76 7.13
C ASN A 249 4.34 -8.03 6.62
N PHE A 250 4.67 -9.19 7.16
CA PHE A 250 3.94 -10.43 6.91
C PHE A 250 2.47 -10.29 7.29
N ALA A 251 2.19 -9.88 8.53
CA ALA A 251 0.84 -9.78 9.05
C ALA A 251 -0.01 -8.73 8.29
N VAL A 252 0.59 -7.61 7.90
CA VAL A 252 -0.11 -6.56 7.14
C VAL A 252 -0.39 -7.00 5.71
N GLY A 253 0.63 -7.54 5.00
CA GLY A 253 0.50 -7.99 3.62
C GLY A 253 -0.50 -9.14 3.48
N PHE A 254 -0.56 -10.04 4.48
CA PHE A 254 -1.41 -11.23 4.48
C PHE A 254 -2.89 -10.91 4.24
N ALA A 255 -3.41 -9.84 4.82
CA ALA A 255 -4.82 -9.45 4.67
C ALA A 255 -5.04 -8.30 3.66
N ALA A 256 -3.99 -7.61 3.21
CA ALA A 256 -4.11 -6.34 2.50
C ALA A 256 -5.07 -6.35 1.28
N PRO A 257 -4.98 -7.28 0.31
CA PRO A 257 -5.88 -7.27 -0.85
C PRO A 257 -7.31 -7.70 -0.51
N PHE A 258 -7.48 -8.48 0.55
CA PHE A 258 -8.76 -9.07 0.91
C PHE A 258 -9.73 -8.08 1.57
N PHE A 259 -9.25 -6.93 2.07
CA PHE A 259 -10.11 -5.86 2.55
C PHE A 259 -10.98 -5.28 1.42
N ASN A 260 -10.37 -4.92 0.30
CA ASN A 260 -11.12 -4.41 -0.85
C ASN A 260 -11.96 -5.51 -1.51
N LEU A 261 -11.46 -6.74 -1.56
CA LEU A 261 -12.22 -7.89 -2.06
C LEU A 261 -13.51 -8.09 -1.26
N TYR A 262 -13.43 -8.02 0.07
CA TYR A 262 -14.58 -8.14 0.95
C TYR A 262 -15.64 -7.06 0.69
N LEU A 263 -15.20 -5.80 0.56
CA LEU A 263 -16.12 -4.68 0.27
C LEU A 263 -16.86 -4.85 -1.05
N ILE A 264 -16.16 -5.36 -2.09
CA ILE A 264 -16.73 -5.47 -3.45
C ILE A 264 -17.56 -6.74 -3.60
N GLN A 265 -17.03 -7.91 -3.18
CA GLN A 265 -17.71 -9.19 -3.45
C GLN A 265 -18.71 -9.59 -2.37
N VAL A 266 -18.43 -9.30 -1.11
CA VAL A 266 -19.31 -9.73 0.00
C VAL A 266 -20.29 -8.62 0.36
N LEU A 267 -19.81 -7.38 0.56
CA LEU A 267 -20.67 -6.25 0.90
C LEU A 267 -21.28 -5.56 -0.33
N GLN A 268 -20.86 -5.95 -1.55
CA GLN A 268 -21.35 -5.42 -2.83
C GLN A 268 -21.37 -3.87 -2.90
N MET A 269 -20.38 -3.26 -2.24
CA MET A 269 -20.27 -1.79 -2.24
C MET A 269 -19.84 -1.29 -3.63
N PRO A 270 -20.36 -0.11 -4.04
CA PRO A 270 -19.91 0.55 -5.26
C PRO A 270 -18.40 0.76 -5.26
N VAL A 271 -17.76 0.57 -6.42
CA VAL A 271 -16.30 0.71 -6.59
C VAL A 271 -15.85 2.12 -6.23
N SER A 272 -16.67 3.12 -6.57
CA SER A 272 -16.45 4.54 -6.22
C SER A 272 -16.44 4.78 -4.72
N ALA A 273 -17.33 4.14 -3.96
CA ALA A 273 -17.34 4.24 -2.51
C ALA A 273 -16.06 3.64 -1.91
N VAL A 274 -15.64 2.46 -2.39
CA VAL A 274 -14.39 1.83 -1.93
C VAL A 274 -13.17 2.70 -2.27
N ALA A 275 -13.12 3.29 -3.47
CA ALA A 275 -12.08 4.22 -3.86
C ALA A 275 -12.06 5.47 -2.96
N ALA A 276 -13.22 6.04 -2.65
CA ALA A 276 -13.36 7.20 -1.77
C ALA A 276 -12.90 6.88 -0.33
N PHE A 277 -13.23 5.72 0.23
CA PHE A 277 -12.75 5.29 1.55
C PHE A 277 -11.23 5.11 1.57
N ASN A 278 -10.65 4.50 0.55
CA ASN A 278 -9.20 4.35 0.44
C ASN A 278 -8.51 5.73 0.37
N PHE A 279 -9.05 6.65 -0.43
CA PHE A 279 -8.54 8.02 -0.53
C PHE A 279 -8.61 8.76 0.80
N ALA A 280 -9.80 8.80 1.42
CA ALA A 280 -10.01 9.47 2.70
C ALA A 280 -9.06 8.94 3.78
N SER A 281 -8.90 7.62 3.83
CA SER A 281 -8.00 6.94 4.75
C SER A 281 -6.53 7.33 4.55
N GLN A 282 -6.06 7.37 3.29
CA GLN A 282 -4.69 7.78 2.98
C GLN A 282 -4.46 9.26 3.25
N PHE A 283 -5.40 10.11 2.86
CA PHE A 283 -5.32 11.55 3.10
C PHE A 283 -5.25 11.87 4.60
N PHE A 284 -6.10 11.21 5.39
CA PHE A 284 -6.11 11.38 6.84
C PHE A 284 -4.83 10.86 7.50
N SER A 285 -4.31 9.73 7.02
CA SER A 285 -3.02 9.20 7.45
C SER A 285 -1.87 10.19 7.16
N LEU A 286 -1.85 10.78 5.97
CA LEU A 286 -0.84 11.77 5.57
C LEU A 286 -0.92 13.05 6.42
N TYR A 287 -2.13 13.53 6.71
CA TYR A 287 -2.33 14.68 7.61
C TYR A 287 -1.72 14.43 8.99
N CYS A 288 -1.86 13.22 9.52
CA CYS A 288 -1.36 12.85 10.83
C CYS A 288 0.16 12.61 10.89
N VAL A 289 0.87 12.51 9.76
CA VAL A 289 2.34 12.33 9.74
C VAL A 289 3.05 13.39 10.57
N ARG A 290 2.64 14.66 10.44
CA ARG A 290 3.25 15.78 11.20
C ARG A 290 3.04 15.64 12.71
N LEU A 291 1.87 15.16 13.13
CA LEU A 291 1.55 14.90 14.52
C LEU A 291 2.46 13.80 15.09
N TRP A 292 2.51 12.66 14.38
CA TRP A 292 3.32 11.52 14.81
C TRP A 292 4.82 11.84 14.81
N GLY A 293 5.31 12.63 13.84
CA GLY A 293 6.68 13.11 13.82
C GLY A 293 7.04 13.91 15.08
N ARG A 294 6.22 14.89 15.46
CA ARG A 294 6.44 15.67 16.69
C ARG A 294 6.43 14.81 17.97
N LEU A 295 5.61 13.75 17.98
CA LEU A 295 5.57 12.83 19.11
C LEU A 295 6.84 11.96 19.17
N VAL A 296 7.35 11.51 18.01
CA VAL A 296 8.61 10.79 17.87
C VAL A 296 9.79 11.64 18.36
N ASP A 297 9.85 12.90 17.97
CA ASP A 297 10.92 13.82 18.39
C ASP A 297 10.88 14.08 19.90
N ARG A 298 9.69 14.20 20.49
CA ARG A 298 9.52 14.54 21.90
C ARG A 298 9.65 13.35 22.86
N PHE A 299 9.20 12.16 22.44
CA PHE A 299 9.05 11.01 23.35
C PHE A 299 9.90 9.79 22.96
N GLY A 300 10.53 9.83 21.76
CA GLY A 300 11.25 8.70 21.18
C GLY A 300 10.40 7.91 20.19
N SER A 301 11.06 7.12 19.37
CA SER A 301 10.42 6.36 18.29
C SER A 301 9.67 5.13 18.78
N LEU A 302 10.27 4.38 19.72
CA LEU A 302 9.74 3.10 20.21
C LEU A 302 8.37 3.23 20.91
N PRO A 303 8.13 4.19 21.82
CA PRO A 303 6.82 4.32 22.46
C PRO A 303 5.73 4.74 21.48
N VAL A 304 6.04 5.59 20.49
CA VAL A 304 5.10 5.98 19.43
C VAL A 304 4.82 4.80 18.50
N LEU A 305 5.85 4.01 18.16
CA LEU A 305 5.73 2.80 17.37
C LEU A 305 4.77 1.79 18.04
N ARG A 306 4.92 1.55 19.34
CA ARG A 306 4.03 0.64 20.08
C ARG A 306 2.56 1.06 19.99
N ILE A 307 2.28 2.36 20.08
CA ILE A 307 0.92 2.90 19.93
C ILE A 307 0.43 2.70 18.48
N GLY A 308 1.26 3.01 17.48
CA GLY A 308 0.93 2.84 16.08
C GLY A 308 0.62 1.39 15.73
N VAL A 309 1.46 0.44 16.20
CA VAL A 309 1.29 -1.00 15.99
C VAL A 309 0.03 -1.52 16.67
N PHE A 310 -0.22 -1.11 17.91
CA PHE A 310 -1.44 -1.48 18.64
C PHE A 310 -2.70 -0.99 17.92
N GLY A 311 -2.76 0.31 17.59
CA GLY A 311 -3.91 0.89 16.90
C GLY A 311 -4.15 0.26 15.51
N LYS A 312 -3.08 0.04 14.74
CA LYS A 312 -3.19 -0.63 13.43
C LYS A 312 -3.45 -2.13 13.57
N GLY A 313 -3.08 -2.75 14.70
CA GLY A 313 -3.44 -4.14 15.05
C GLY A 313 -4.94 -4.33 15.25
N LEU A 314 -5.64 -3.31 15.73
CA LEU A 314 -7.09 -3.31 15.86
C LEU A 314 -7.83 -3.20 14.51
N TYR A 315 -7.15 -2.76 13.44
CA TYR A 315 -7.77 -2.60 12.12
C TYR A 315 -8.46 -3.88 11.61
N PRO A 316 -7.79 -5.04 11.49
CA PRO A 316 -8.47 -6.26 11.05
C PRO A 316 -9.51 -6.76 12.06
N VAL A 317 -9.36 -6.46 13.37
CA VAL A 317 -10.37 -6.78 14.39
C VAL A 317 -11.63 -5.95 14.17
N ALA A 318 -11.48 -4.67 13.82
CA ALA A 318 -12.63 -3.78 13.55
C ALA A 318 -13.47 -4.26 12.34
N TRP A 319 -12.89 -5.01 11.41
CA TRP A 319 -13.65 -5.59 10.28
C TRP A 319 -14.69 -6.62 10.72
N PHE A 320 -14.53 -7.24 11.90
CA PHE A 320 -15.56 -8.13 12.44
C PHE A 320 -16.88 -7.39 12.76
N LEU A 321 -16.87 -6.05 12.85
CA LEU A 321 -18.09 -5.24 12.93
C LEU A 321 -18.92 -5.31 11.63
N LEU A 322 -18.28 -5.62 10.51
CA LEU A 322 -18.90 -5.76 9.19
C LEU A 322 -19.23 -7.22 8.84
N TRP A 323 -19.14 -8.15 9.82
CA TRP A 323 -19.45 -9.57 9.64
C TRP A 323 -20.89 -9.86 9.17
N PRO A 324 -21.92 -9.19 9.70
CA PRO A 324 -23.28 -9.40 9.24
C PRO A 324 -23.45 -9.03 7.77
N THR A 325 -24.33 -9.78 7.09
CA THR A 325 -24.63 -9.57 5.66
C THR A 325 -25.26 -8.20 5.40
N PRO A 326 -25.19 -7.67 4.16
CA PRO A 326 -25.81 -6.40 3.77
C PRO A 326 -27.29 -6.28 4.13
N GLU A 327 -28.02 -7.39 4.12
CA GLU A 327 -29.44 -7.48 4.51
C GLU A 327 -29.69 -7.10 5.97
N THR A 328 -28.67 -7.12 6.81
CA THR A 328 -28.77 -6.84 8.24
C THR A 328 -28.64 -5.36 8.57
N TYR A 329 -27.94 -4.59 7.74
CA TYR A 329 -27.66 -3.19 7.98
C TYR A 329 -28.36 -2.31 6.93
N SER A 330 -28.87 -1.16 7.38
CA SER A 330 -29.21 -0.11 6.43
C SER A 330 -27.93 0.35 5.70
N THR A 331 -28.07 0.77 4.46
CA THR A 331 -26.96 1.28 3.65
C THR A 331 -26.17 2.37 4.40
N THR A 332 -26.85 3.28 5.07
CA THR A 332 -26.22 4.37 5.85
C THR A 332 -25.36 3.82 6.98
N LEU A 333 -25.85 2.82 7.73
CA LEU A 333 -25.09 2.22 8.82
C LEU A 333 -23.87 1.47 8.31
N LEU A 334 -23.99 0.76 7.17
CA LEU A 334 -22.87 0.07 6.53
C LEU A 334 -21.75 1.04 6.13
N TYR A 335 -22.09 2.16 5.48
CA TYR A 335 -21.11 3.19 5.12
C TYR A 335 -20.46 3.82 6.35
N PHE A 336 -21.24 4.09 7.39
CA PHE A 336 -20.73 4.64 8.65
C PHE A 336 -19.73 3.67 9.33
N LEU A 337 -20.09 2.40 9.47
CA LEU A 337 -19.18 1.39 10.05
C LEU A 337 -17.91 1.23 9.22
N THR A 338 -18.03 1.20 7.90
CA THR A 338 -16.87 1.14 7.00
C THR A 338 -15.96 2.35 7.20
N ALA A 339 -16.52 3.57 7.28
CA ALA A 339 -15.76 4.78 7.55
C ALA A 339 -15.02 4.69 8.91
N CYS A 340 -15.69 4.20 9.97
CA CYS A 340 -15.08 4.00 11.27
C CYS A 340 -13.90 3.03 11.22
N VAL A 341 -14.04 1.92 10.48
CA VAL A 341 -12.95 0.96 10.30
C VAL A 341 -11.75 1.59 9.58
N PHE A 342 -12.00 2.38 8.53
CA PHE A 342 -10.93 3.06 7.79
C PHE A 342 -10.19 4.11 8.62
N LEU A 343 -10.80 4.68 9.67
CA LEU A 343 -10.13 5.61 10.58
C LEU A 343 -8.92 4.98 11.30
N PHE A 344 -8.91 3.67 11.53
CA PHE A 344 -7.73 2.99 12.10
C PHE A 344 -6.48 3.10 11.22
N ASN A 345 -6.60 3.48 9.95
CA ASN A 345 -5.45 3.74 9.09
C ASN A 345 -4.61 4.95 9.52
N VAL A 346 -5.12 5.81 10.37
CA VAL A 346 -4.37 6.91 11.01
C VAL A 346 -3.11 6.41 11.72
N PHE A 347 -3.19 5.21 12.30
CA PHE A 347 -2.06 4.57 12.96
C PHE A 347 -1.00 4.04 11.98
N ASN A 348 -1.30 3.99 10.68
CA ASN A 348 -0.34 3.60 9.67
C ASN A 348 0.82 4.61 9.56
N SER A 349 0.52 5.90 9.63
CA SER A 349 1.54 6.95 9.62
C SER A 349 2.38 6.97 10.90
N ALA A 350 1.78 6.65 12.06
CA ALA A 350 2.54 6.46 13.30
C ALA A 350 3.58 5.35 13.15
N ASN A 351 3.15 4.19 12.62
CA ASN A 351 4.03 3.07 12.35
C ASN A 351 5.15 3.44 11.37
N ALA A 352 4.79 4.02 10.21
CA ALA A 352 5.75 4.36 9.15
C ALA A 352 6.83 5.32 9.62
N VAL A 353 6.45 6.44 10.26
CA VAL A 353 7.40 7.45 10.76
C VAL A 353 8.29 6.88 11.86
N SER A 354 7.69 6.19 12.84
CA SER A 354 8.44 5.67 13.98
C SER A 354 9.39 4.55 13.61
N THR A 355 9.00 3.65 12.68
CA THR A 355 9.85 2.53 12.24
C THR A 355 11.11 3.05 11.55
N VAL A 356 10.97 4.01 10.63
CA VAL A 356 12.11 4.60 9.92
C VAL A 356 13.01 5.38 10.89
N SER A 357 12.43 6.19 11.77
CA SER A 357 13.18 6.94 12.77
C SER A 357 13.95 6.02 13.73
N LEU A 358 13.31 4.93 14.17
CA LEU A 358 13.93 3.95 15.05
C LEU A 358 15.07 3.21 14.34
N ALA A 359 14.89 2.82 13.07
CA ALA A 359 15.93 2.21 12.27
C ALA A 359 17.15 3.15 12.15
N MET A 360 16.93 4.44 11.86
CA MET A 360 18.00 5.44 11.77
C MET A 360 18.75 5.65 13.08
N ARG A 361 18.10 5.48 14.24
CA ARG A 361 18.73 5.61 15.57
C ARG A 361 19.54 4.39 15.97
N LEU A 362 19.13 3.20 15.52
CA LEU A 362 19.79 1.93 15.88
C LEU A 362 20.91 1.52 14.94
N MET A 363 20.94 2.01 13.68
CA MET A 363 21.96 1.65 12.71
C MET A 363 23.31 2.32 13.02
N PRO A 364 24.43 1.66 12.71
CA PRO A 364 25.76 2.25 12.78
C PRO A 364 25.90 3.44 11.83
N LYS A 365 26.57 4.51 12.29
CA LYS A 365 26.74 5.75 11.49
C LYS A 365 27.43 5.52 10.16
N ASP A 366 28.40 4.60 10.13
CA ASP A 366 29.23 4.35 8.93
C ASP A 366 28.54 3.49 7.86
N GLN A 367 27.50 2.70 8.25
CA GLN A 367 26.82 1.74 7.37
C GLN A 367 25.31 2.01 7.24
N GLY A 368 24.83 3.18 7.65
CA GLY A 368 23.41 3.49 7.76
C GLY A 368 22.62 3.27 6.48
N THR A 369 23.13 3.67 5.32
CA THR A 369 22.47 3.48 4.03
C THR A 369 22.23 2.00 3.72
N SER A 370 23.20 1.16 3.98
CA SER A 370 23.13 -0.28 3.72
C SER A 370 22.16 -0.99 4.66
N TYR A 371 22.20 -0.63 5.95
CA TYR A 371 21.27 -1.15 6.96
C TYR A 371 19.81 -0.82 6.58
N LEU A 372 19.55 0.42 6.23
CA LEU A 372 18.21 0.86 5.85
C LEU A 372 17.73 0.22 4.54
N ALA A 373 18.66 0.03 3.56
CA ALA A 373 18.34 -0.64 2.31
C ALA A 373 17.97 -2.11 2.56
N THR A 374 18.79 -2.84 3.32
CA THR A 374 18.51 -4.25 3.68
C THR A 374 17.20 -4.36 4.47
N PHE A 375 17.00 -3.52 5.48
CA PHE A 375 15.79 -3.48 6.28
C PHE A 375 14.53 -3.33 5.43
N ARG A 376 14.52 -2.35 4.51
CA ARG A 376 13.39 -2.11 3.61
C ARG A 376 13.18 -3.24 2.60
N THR A 377 14.26 -3.77 2.04
CA THR A 377 14.18 -4.86 1.06
C THR A 377 13.54 -6.10 1.67
N PHE A 378 13.99 -6.54 2.84
CA PHE A 378 13.42 -7.70 3.51
C PHE A 378 11.96 -7.45 3.94
N ALA A 379 11.65 -6.28 4.47
CA ALA A 379 10.29 -5.89 4.80
C ALA A 379 9.35 -5.98 3.59
N ASN A 380 9.77 -5.44 2.45
CA ASN A 380 9.00 -5.44 1.21
C ASN A 380 8.82 -6.86 0.64
N TRP A 381 9.86 -7.70 0.68
CA TRP A 381 9.78 -9.07 0.19
C TRP A 381 8.81 -9.91 1.00
N VAL A 382 8.85 -9.80 2.32
CA VAL A 382 7.92 -10.50 3.20
C VAL A 382 6.48 -10.01 2.96
N HIS A 383 6.31 -8.70 2.83
CA HIS A 383 5.01 -8.11 2.49
C HIS A 383 4.50 -8.59 1.13
N ALA A 384 5.40 -8.80 0.15
CA ALA A 384 5.05 -9.28 -1.18
C ALA A 384 4.55 -10.72 -1.20
N VAL A 385 5.22 -11.63 -0.46
CA VAL A 385 4.90 -13.07 -0.47
C VAL A 385 3.64 -13.38 0.34
N SER A 386 3.37 -12.62 1.39
CA SER A 386 2.29 -12.92 2.33
C SER A 386 0.89 -12.94 1.73
N PRO A 387 0.48 -12.08 0.76
CA PRO A 387 -0.85 -12.16 0.14
C PRO A 387 -1.07 -13.44 -0.68
N ALA A 388 -0.01 -13.96 -1.32
CA ALA A 388 -0.10 -15.22 -2.05
C ALA A 388 -0.40 -16.40 -1.12
N LEU A 389 0.27 -16.46 0.04
CA LEU A 389 -0.01 -17.49 1.06
C LEU A 389 -1.43 -17.37 1.59
N ALA A 390 -1.91 -16.18 1.86
CA ALA A 390 -3.29 -15.95 2.28
C ALA A 390 -4.29 -16.39 1.20
N GLY A 391 -3.99 -16.12 -0.07
CA GLY A 391 -4.78 -16.57 -1.20
C GLY A 391 -4.86 -18.09 -1.32
N ILE A 392 -3.75 -18.80 -1.11
CA ILE A 392 -3.72 -20.27 -1.08
C ILE A 392 -4.65 -20.80 0.01
N ILE A 393 -4.54 -20.25 1.23
CA ILE A 393 -5.38 -20.66 2.35
C ILE A 393 -6.86 -20.40 2.04
N SER A 394 -7.20 -19.22 1.55
CA SER A 394 -8.59 -18.86 1.24
C SER A 394 -9.17 -19.75 0.14
N THR A 395 -8.42 -20.02 -0.94
CA THR A 395 -8.87 -20.90 -2.03
C THR A 395 -9.02 -22.36 -1.55
N GLY A 396 -8.07 -22.84 -0.73
CA GLY A 396 -8.16 -24.17 -0.13
C GLY A 396 -9.41 -24.34 0.76
N LEU A 397 -9.72 -23.34 1.59
CA LEU A 397 -10.93 -23.33 2.42
C LEU A 397 -12.21 -23.35 1.59
N GLN A 398 -12.26 -22.57 0.52
CA GLN A 398 -13.39 -22.58 -0.40
C GLN A 398 -13.54 -23.93 -1.11
N GLY A 399 -12.42 -24.61 -1.43
CA GLY A 399 -12.41 -25.95 -2.02
C GLY A 399 -13.01 -27.03 -1.13
N ILE A 400 -12.97 -26.85 0.19
CA ILE A 400 -13.62 -27.73 1.17
C ILE A 400 -15.01 -27.25 1.62
N GLY A 401 -15.60 -26.29 0.88
CA GLY A 401 -16.98 -25.85 1.07
C GLY A 401 -17.18 -24.62 1.98
N TRP A 402 -16.12 -23.96 2.43
CA TRP A 402 -16.26 -22.72 3.21
C TRP A 402 -16.71 -21.55 2.34
N SER A 403 -17.55 -20.68 2.88
CA SER A 403 -17.94 -19.45 2.18
C SER A 403 -16.75 -18.50 2.02
N LEU A 404 -16.78 -17.67 0.96
CA LEU A 404 -15.79 -16.62 0.74
C LEU A 404 -15.69 -15.69 1.96
N GLN A 405 -16.82 -15.30 2.53
CA GLN A 405 -16.89 -14.44 3.71
C GLN A 405 -16.11 -15.04 4.88
N PHE A 406 -16.37 -16.30 5.21
CA PHE A 406 -15.72 -16.97 6.34
C PHE A 406 -14.22 -17.11 6.11
N SER A 407 -13.81 -17.46 4.89
CA SER A 407 -12.40 -17.56 4.50
C SER A 407 -11.68 -16.24 4.71
N ILE A 408 -12.27 -15.11 4.28
CA ILE A 408 -11.66 -13.78 4.42
C ILE A 408 -11.56 -13.37 5.89
N PHE A 409 -12.57 -13.64 6.70
CA PHE A 409 -12.50 -13.31 8.13
C PHE A 409 -11.45 -14.12 8.88
N LEU A 410 -11.21 -15.36 8.49
CA LEU A 410 -10.09 -16.13 9.02
C LEU A 410 -8.75 -15.46 8.67
N LEU A 411 -8.59 -14.97 7.43
CA LEU A 411 -7.38 -14.20 7.06
C LEU A 411 -7.23 -12.94 7.92
N PHE A 412 -8.33 -12.24 8.21
CA PHE A 412 -8.32 -11.07 9.09
C PHE A 412 -7.92 -11.43 10.52
N ALA A 413 -8.41 -12.56 11.04
CA ALA A 413 -8.03 -13.07 12.35
C ALA A 413 -6.52 -13.40 12.42
N ILE A 414 -6.01 -14.13 11.42
CA ILE A 414 -4.57 -14.46 11.33
C ILE A 414 -3.73 -13.19 11.25
N SER A 415 -4.15 -12.21 10.42
CA SER A 415 -3.49 -10.92 10.32
C SER A 415 -3.50 -10.15 11.64
N ALA A 416 -4.61 -10.17 12.38
CA ALA A 416 -4.71 -9.54 13.69
C ALA A 416 -3.71 -10.17 14.68
N ILE A 417 -3.71 -11.50 14.78
CA ILE A 417 -2.79 -12.25 15.64
C ILE A 417 -1.34 -11.92 15.30
N GLY A 418 -1.00 -11.92 13.99
CA GLY A 418 0.35 -11.57 13.54
C GLY A 418 0.76 -10.13 13.88
N ARG A 419 -0.16 -9.15 13.81
CA ARG A 419 0.10 -7.76 14.21
C ARG A 419 0.33 -7.62 15.72
N PHE A 420 -0.43 -8.33 16.53
CA PHE A 420 -0.21 -8.36 17.99
C PHE A 420 1.07 -9.12 18.33
N ALA A 421 1.41 -10.19 17.61
CA ALA A 421 2.71 -10.85 17.73
C ALA A 421 3.86 -9.88 17.40
N ALA A 422 3.73 -9.06 16.34
CA ALA A 422 4.71 -8.02 16.03
C ALA A 422 4.82 -6.97 17.18
N LEU A 423 3.71 -6.59 17.81
CA LEU A 423 3.74 -5.73 18.99
C LEU A 423 4.55 -6.37 20.13
N TRP A 424 4.38 -7.68 20.33
CA TRP A 424 5.11 -8.40 21.34
C TRP A 424 6.62 -8.46 21.07
N THR A 425 7.07 -8.58 19.80
CA THR A 425 8.49 -8.55 19.44
C THR A 425 9.15 -7.21 19.78
N LEU A 426 8.42 -6.09 19.81
CA LEU A 426 8.95 -4.78 20.19
C LEU A 426 9.44 -4.70 21.64
N ARG A 427 9.15 -5.69 22.50
CA ARG A 427 9.71 -5.75 23.86
C ARG A 427 11.22 -5.98 23.85
N PHE A 428 11.75 -6.62 22.81
CA PHE A 428 13.18 -6.91 22.66
C PHE A 428 13.96 -5.76 22.02
N VAL A 429 13.26 -4.75 21.49
CA VAL A 429 13.88 -3.55 20.91
C VAL A 429 14.17 -2.55 22.02
N HIS A 430 15.40 -2.09 22.10
CA HIS A 430 15.83 -1.09 23.08
C HIS A 430 16.20 0.20 22.34
N GLU A 431 15.54 1.29 22.67
CA GLU A 431 15.89 2.64 22.21
C GLU A 431 16.46 3.40 23.41
N PRO A 432 17.73 3.86 23.35
CA PRO A 432 18.28 4.75 24.38
C PRO A 432 17.41 5.99 24.52
N ASP A 433 17.18 6.47 25.73
CA ASP A 433 16.42 7.69 26.05
C ASP A 433 14.93 7.69 25.72
N ALA A 434 14.34 6.55 25.34
CA ALA A 434 12.90 6.44 25.09
C ALA A 434 12.07 6.68 26.36
N ARG A 435 11.06 7.55 26.27
CA ARG A 435 10.15 7.83 27.37
C ARG A 435 9.07 6.74 27.49
N LYS A 436 8.43 6.66 28.67
CA LYS A 436 7.34 5.69 28.88
C LYS A 436 6.14 5.98 27.97
N VAL A 437 5.53 4.92 27.43
CA VAL A 437 4.33 4.97 26.55
C VAL A 437 3.19 5.79 27.18
N SER A 438 3.01 5.71 28.52
CA SER A 438 1.99 6.47 29.25
C SER A 438 2.09 7.99 29.05
N ARG A 439 3.31 8.54 28.90
CA ARG A 439 3.51 9.97 28.63
C ARG A 439 3.05 10.37 27.22
N VAL A 440 3.19 9.48 26.23
CA VAL A 440 2.69 9.71 24.87
C VAL A 440 1.16 9.73 24.88
N PHE A 441 0.51 8.78 25.57
CA PHE A 441 -0.95 8.80 25.76
C PHE A 441 -1.45 10.07 26.45
N ALA A 442 -0.74 10.54 27.48
CA ALA A 442 -1.09 11.78 28.17
C ALA A 442 -0.97 13.00 27.23
N ALA A 443 -0.01 13.00 26.31
CA ALA A 443 0.14 14.05 25.30
C ALA A 443 -0.96 13.98 24.24
N LEU A 444 -1.30 12.77 23.75
CA LEU A 444 -2.38 12.56 22.78
C LEU A 444 -3.74 13.02 23.30
N LYS A 445 -4.03 12.82 24.58
CA LYS A 445 -5.27 13.30 25.21
C LYS A 445 -5.42 14.83 25.15
N ARG A 446 -4.32 15.59 25.01
CA ARG A 446 -4.32 17.05 24.91
C ARG A 446 -4.43 17.58 23.49
N VAL A 447 -4.32 16.71 22.49
CA VAL A 447 -4.44 17.10 21.08
C VAL A 447 -5.92 17.24 20.71
N PRO A 448 -6.39 18.42 20.22
CA PRO A 448 -7.75 18.56 19.72
C PRO A 448 -8.01 17.54 18.61
N GLY A 449 -9.09 16.77 18.73
CA GLY A 449 -9.42 15.67 17.80
C GLY A 449 -8.99 14.26 18.26
N PHE A 450 -7.95 14.11 19.09
CA PHE A 450 -7.58 12.86 19.76
C PHE A 450 -8.08 12.78 21.21
N SER A 451 -8.61 13.87 21.74
CA SER A 451 -9.18 13.89 23.08
C SER A 451 -10.51 13.16 23.10
N PHE A 452 -10.59 12.08 23.87
CA PHE A 452 -11.83 11.35 24.11
C PHE A 452 -12.96 12.24 24.64
N SER A 453 -12.63 13.32 25.34
CA SER A 453 -13.61 14.24 25.95
C SER A 453 -14.05 15.37 25.03
N HIS A 454 -13.21 15.85 24.10
CA HIS A 454 -13.49 17.05 23.27
C HIS A 454 -13.44 16.82 21.74
N GLY A 455 -12.91 15.68 21.31
CA GLY A 455 -12.78 15.38 19.87
C GLY A 455 -13.64 14.19 19.41
N ILE A 456 -13.29 12.99 19.87
CA ILE A 456 -13.94 11.75 19.42
C ILE A 456 -15.24 11.49 20.20
N MET A 457 -15.31 11.83 21.49
CA MET A 457 -16.51 11.58 22.32
C MET A 457 -17.73 12.42 21.98
N PRO A 458 -17.66 13.72 21.67
CA PRO A 458 -18.83 14.45 21.13
C PRO A 458 -19.31 13.87 19.81
N TRP A 459 -18.39 13.42 18.95
CA TRP A 459 -18.72 12.72 17.71
C TRP A 459 -19.42 11.38 17.97
N PHE A 460 -18.90 10.57 18.92
CA PHE A 460 -19.54 9.34 19.37
C PHE A 460 -20.84 9.57 20.13
N ARG A 461 -21.02 10.67 20.86
CA ARG A 461 -22.30 11.03 21.52
C ARG A 461 -23.35 11.50 20.53
N PHE A 462 -22.96 12.29 19.53
CA PHE A 462 -23.87 12.78 18.50
C PHE A 462 -24.35 11.64 17.57
N TRP A 463 -23.49 10.67 17.28
CA TRP A 463 -23.79 9.51 16.44
C TRP A 463 -24.00 8.21 17.24
N GLY A 464 -23.77 8.19 18.52
CA GLY A 464 -23.68 7.01 19.38
C GLY A 464 -25.01 6.37 19.77
N GLY A 465 -26.15 7.02 19.52
CA GLY A 465 -27.45 6.36 19.67
C GLY A 465 -27.56 5.11 18.79
N PRO A 466 -27.27 5.20 17.49
CA PRO A 466 -27.23 4.05 16.58
C PRO A 466 -26.08 3.08 16.84
N PHE A 467 -24.92 3.56 17.35
CA PHE A 467 -23.75 2.72 17.61
C PHE A 467 -23.97 1.76 18.79
N TRP A 468 -24.55 2.25 19.90
CA TRP A 468 -24.90 1.40 21.03
C TRP A 468 -26.02 0.42 20.72
N ALA A 469 -26.97 0.81 19.89
CA ALA A 469 -27.97 -0.12 19.37
C ALA A 469 -27.34 -1.24 18.51
N GLY A 470 -26.35 -0.90 17.67
CA GLY A 470 -25.56 -1.87 16.89
C GLY A 470 -24.74 -2.80 17.78
N PHE A 471 -24.10 -2.29 18.82
CA PHE A 471 -23.31 -3.09 19.78
C PHE A 471 -24.19 -4.06 20.59
N THR A 472 -25.39 -3.61 20.97
CA THR A 472 -26.36 -4.46 21.66
C THR A 472 -26.87 -5.58 20.74
N VAL A 473 -27.10 -5.29 19.46
CA VAL A 473 -27.48 -6.27 18.44
C VAL A 473 -26.34 -7.27 18.19
N VAL A 474 -25.07 -6.80 18.13
CA VAL A 474 -23.89 -7.67 17.99
C VAL A 474 -23.74 -8.59 19.21
N LYS A 475 -23.94 -8.07 20.44
CA LYS A 475 -23.88 -8.87 21.68
C LYS A 475 -24.96 -9.94 21.76
N ILE A 476 -26.17 -9.60 21.33
CA ILE A 476 -27.31 -10.55 21.27
C ILE A 476 -27.06 -11.61 20.18
N ARG A 477 -26.45 -11.25 19.07
CA ARG A 477 -26.15 -12.19 17.97
C ARG A 477 -24.92 -13.05 18.20
N MET A 478 -23.86 -12.55 18.85
CA MET A 478 -22.77 -13.41 19.31
C MET A 478 -23.29 -14.51 20.25
N GLY A 479 -24.24 -14.18 21.12
CA GLY A 479 -24.92 -15.18 21.96
C GLY A 479 -25.66 -16.24 21.14
N ARG A 480 -26.35 -15.85 20.06
CA ARG A 480 -27.02 -16.81 19.16
C ARG A 480 -26.05 -17.60 18.28
N MET A 481 -24.93 -17.00 17.84
CA MET A 481 -23.90 -17.66 17.04
C MET A 481 -23.20 -18.76 17.85
N VAL A 482 -22.91 -18.51 19.15
CA VAL A 482 -22.36 -19.51 20.05
C VAL A 482 -23.36 -20.64 20.29
N SER A 483 -24.66 -20.35 20.32
CA SER A 483 -25.69 -21.39 20.46
C SER A 483 -25.91 -22.24 19.18
N THR A 484 -25.79 -21.61 17.99
CA THR A 484 -25.84 -22.37 16.71
C THR A 484 -24.56 -23.19 16.48
N TRP A 485 -23.41 -22.75 16.98
CA TRP A 485 -22.17 -23.55 16.95
C TRP A 485 -22.25 -24.78 17.83
N ARG A 486 -22.95 -24.74 18.99
CA ARG A 486 -23.20 -25.92 19.82
C ARG A 486 -24.16 -26.92 19.18
N GLY A 487 -25.02 -26.48 18.24
CA GLY A 487 -25.94 -27.36 17.50
C GLY A 487 -25.37 -27.95 16.20
N ALA A 488 -24.19 -27.51 15.73
CA ALA A 488 -23.62 -27.96 14.46
C ALA A 488 -22.58 -29.09 14.58
N TRP A 489 -22.36 -29.65 15.77
CA TRP A 489 -21.57 -30.88 15.97
C TRP A 489 -22.49 -32.05 16.15
N PRO A 490 -22.70 -32.93 15.14
CA PRO A 490 -23.39 -34.19 15.34
C PRO A 490 -22.42 -35.17 15.97
N GLY A 491 -22.67 -35.55 17.20
CA GLY A 491 -22.02 -36.69 17.79
C GLY A 491 -21.41 -36.47 19.16
N GLN A 492 -22.25 -36.64 20.18
CA GLN A 492 -21.96 -37.39 21.39
C GLN A 492 -23.26 -37.47 22.23
N ASP A 493 -24.22 -38.25 21.73
CA ASP A 493 -25.07 -39.02 22.60
C ASP A 493 -24.42 -40.38 22.69
N ASN A 494 -23.94 -40.72 23.90
CA ASN A 494 -23.97 -42.10 24.37
C ASN A 494 -23.42 -42.18 25.81
N GLY A 495 -24.28 -42.73 26.66
CA GLY A 495 -23.96 -43.38 27.94
C GLY A 495 -24.22 -42.55 29.17
#